data_a2302eba22c4841aba252aa4f8b76022
#
_entry.id   a2302eba22c4841aba252aa4f8b76022
#
_cell.length_a   1.000
_cell.length_b   1.000
_cell.length_c   1.000
_cell.angle_alpha   90.00
_cell.angle_beta   90.00
_cell.angle_gamma   90.00
#
_symmetry.space_group_name_H-M   'P 1'
#
loop_
_entity.id
_entity.type
_entity.pdbx_description
1 polymer ?
#
loop_
_entity_poly.entity_id
_entity_poly.type
_entity_poly.pdbx_seq_one_letter_code
_entity_poly.pdbx_strand_id
1 'polypeptide(L)'
;MKNLITRTIFGALFVIIMVGGIVWRADTFILLFAIITGMTLWEYSGLINKVNSAIERDQSDAGISSAEREQSRINSFNDIVINRFISTVAGVYFFLAVAAYCIGIVDGIVVFVPYIITIMYLFISELYLKHKGPIACWAYTMLGQMYIALPFSLINLLAFNEDAIGVTYNWLLPLSLFIFLWANDTGAYCVGSLLGKHRLFPRVSPKKSWEGSIGGAVLVLLIAYLIGYINNMTVLDADKQPALFSATLSIIEWMGLGAVVVVFGTWGDLVESLLKRTLGIKDSGNIIPGHGGMLDRFDSSLLAIPAAVVYLYTIAMV
;
A
#
# COMPACT_ATOMS: atom_id res chain seq x y z
N MET A 1 -12.14 4.35 28.43
CA MET A 1 -10.70 4.56 28.70
C MET A 1 -9.83 3.41 28.19
N LYS A 2 -10.11 2.12 28.49
CA LYS A 2 -9.30 0.98 28.02
C LYS A 2 -9.07 0.97 26.49
N ASN A 3 -10.08 1.25 25.67
CA ASN A 3 -9.96 1.28 24.20
C ASN A 3 -9.06 2.42 23.67
N LEU A 4 -8.98 3.56 24.36
CA LEU A 4 -8.14 4.67 23.94
C LEU A 4 -6.66 4.34 24.22
N ILE A 5 -6.36 3.83 25.42
CA ILE A 5 -5.00 3.42 25.80
C ILE A 5 -4.49 2.33 24.85
N THR A 6 -5.29 1.31 24.56
CA THR A 6 -4.93 0.25 23.61
C THR A 6 -4.60 0.83 22.23
N ARG A 7 -5.43 1.72 21.73
CA ARG A 7 -5.16 2.40 20.42
C ARG A 7 -3.86 3.18 20.45
N THR A 8 -3.61 3.99 21.48
CA THR A 8 -2.39 4.78 21.57
C THR A 8 -1.14 3.91 21.60
N ILE A 9 -1.16 2.83 22.41
CA ILE A 9 -0.01 1.91 22.53
C ILE A 9 0.27 1.19 21.21
N PHE A 10 -0.74 0.58 20.57
CA PHE A 10 -0.54 -0.13 19.30
C PHE A 10 -0.20 0.80 18.15
N GLY A 11 -0.75 2.03 18.13
CA GLY A 11 -0.36 3.05 17.15
C GLY A 11 1.10 3.50 17.31
N ALA A 12 1.54 3.77 18.54
CA ALA A 12 2.93 4.12 18.83
C ALA A 12 3.89 2.96 18.48
N LEU A 13 3.53 1.72 18.83
CA LEU A 13 4.31 0.54 18.50
C LEU A 13 4.43 0.35 16.98
N PHE A 14 3.34 0.56 16.23
CA PHE A 14 3.34 0.51 14.77
C PHE A 14 4.33 1.52 14.18
N VAL A 15 4.29 2.78 14.65
CA VAL A 15 5.22 3.82 14.18
C VAL A 15 6.66 3.48 14.53
N ILE A 16 6.94 2.97 15.74
CA ILE A 16 8.29 2.57 16.17
C ILE A 16 8.82 1.42 15.29
N ILE A 17 7.99 0.41 14.99
CA ILE A 17 8.37 -0.71 14.13
C ILE A 17 8.63 -0.22 12.70
N MET A 18 7.78 0.65 12.15
CA MET A 18 7.97 1.21 10.81
C MET A 18 9.24 2.03 10.72
N VAL A 19 9.43 3.00 11.62
CA VAL A 19 10.62 3.86 11.62
C VAL A 19 11.89 3.03 11.88
N GLY A 20 11.88 2.17 12.90
CA GLY A 20 13.01 1.31 13.22
C GLY A 20 13.39 0.36 12.10
N GLY A 21 12.40 -0.30 11.47
CA GLY A 21 12.64 -1.22 10.35
C GLY A 21 13.17 -0.53 9.09
N ILE A 22 12.76 0.74 8.85
CA ILE A 22 13.26 1.52 7.71
C ILE A 22 14.65 2.11 8.00
N VAL A 23 14.89 2.69 9.18
CA VAL A 23 16.10 3.47 9.45
C VAL A 23 17.30 2.59 9.79
N TRP A 24 17.09 1.43 10.42
CA TRP A 24 18.20 0.65 10.98
C TRP A 24 19.15 0.11 9.91
N ARG A 25 18.64 -0.73 8.98
CA ARG A 25 19.45 -1.41 7.94
C ARG A 25 18.59 -1.82 6.75
N ALA A 26 19.24 -2.02 5.59
CA ALA A 26 18.60 -2.56 4.39
C ALA A 26 17.88 -3.90 4.66
N ASP A 27 18.52 -4.81 5.40
CA ASP A 27 17.96 -6.13 5.72
C ASP A 27 16.65 -6.01 6.52
N THR A 28 16.60 -5.09 7.51
CA THR A 28 15.40 -4.86 8.33
C THR A 28 14.28 -4.24 7.53
N PHE A 29 14.60 -3.35 6.59
CA PHE A 29 13.65 -2.77 5.64
C PHE A 29 13.03 -3.87 4.75
N ILE A 30 13.85 -4.72 4.13
CA ILE A 30 13.38 -5.80 3.28
C ILE A 30 12.50 -6.77 4.07
N LEU A 31 12.94 -7.20 5.25
CA LEU A 31 12.17 -8.09 6.11
C LEU A 31 10.83 -7.47 6.51
N LEU A 32 10.83 -6.21 6.93
CA LEU A 32 9.62 -5.48 7.32
C LEU A 32 8.60 -5.45 6.18
N PHE A 33 9.01 -5.00 4.98
CA PHE A 33 8.10 -4.87 3.86
C PHE A 33 7.70 -6.22 3.24
N ALA A 34 8.54 -7.25 3.31
CA ALA A 34 8.15 -8.62 2.95
C ALA A 34 7.01 -9.14 3.86
N ILE A 35 7.12 -8.92 5.17
CA ILE A 35 6.08 -9.28 6.15
C ILE A 35 4.80 -8.47 5.88
N ILE A 36 4.91 -7.15 5.69
CA ILE A 36 3.76 -6.27 5.39
C ILE A 36 3.06 -6.74 4.11
N THR A 37 3.80 -6.99 3.04
CA THR A 37 3.25 -7.49 1.76
C THR A 37 2.50 -8.81 1.97
N GLY A 38 3.11 -9.76 2.68
CA GLY A 38 2.50 -11.05 2.96
C GLY A 38 1.23 -10.94 3.81
N MET A 39 1.27 -10.15 4.88
CA MET A 39 0.11 -9.96 5.76
C MET A 39 -1.04 -9.25 5.04
N THR A 40 -0.75 -8.23 4.23
CA THR A 40 -1.77 -7.47 3.48
C THR A 40 -2.41 -8.33 2.40
N LEU A 41 -1.63 -9.11 1.63
CA LEU A 41 -2.15 -10.06 0.65
C LEU A 41 -2.96 -11.19 1.28
N TRP A 42 -2.49 -11.70 2.42
CA TRP A 42 -3.20 -12.72 3.18
C TRP A 42 -4.55 -12.22 3.69
N GLU A 43 -4.58 -10.98 4.20
CA GLU A 43 -5.81 -10.34 4.64
C GLU A 43 -6.76 -10.08 3.47
N TYR A 44 -6.28 -9.47 2.39
CA TYR A 44 -7.06 -9.20 1.17
C TYR A 44 -7.73 -10.47 0.62
N SER A 45 -6.93 -11.52 0.38
CA SER A 45 -7.46 -12.79 -0.13
C SER A 45 -8.48 -13.43 0.82
N GLY A 46 -8.24 -13.31 2.13
CA GLY A 46 -9.18 -13.77 3.15
C GLY A 46 -10.50 -12.98 3.16
N LEU A 47 -10.47 -11.68 2.86
CA LEU A 47 -11.67 -10.85 2.73
C LEU A 47 -12.52 -11.29 1.55
N ILE A 48 -11.92 -11.42 0.38
CA ILE A 48 -12.63 -11.85 -0.83
C ILE A 48 -13.32 -13.21 -0.60
N ASN A 49 -12.59 -14.18 -0.04
CA ASN A 49 -13.12 -15.50 0.23
C ASN A 49 -14.26 -15.51 1.30
N LYS A 50 -14.19 -14.62 2.31
CA LYS A 50 -15.22 -14.50 3.35
C LYS A 50 -16.52 -13.87 2.85
N VAL A 51 -16.42 -12.83 2.03
CA VAL A 51 -17.60 -12.14 1.50
C VAL A 51 -18.43 -13.10 0.65
N ASN A 52 -17.78 -13.91 -0.16
CA ASN A 52 -18.47 -14.94 -0.95
C ASN A 52 -19.21 -15.95 -0.08
N SER A 53 -18.57 -16.46 0.96
CA SER A 53 -19.20 -17.43 1.87
C SER A 53 -20.38 -16.85 2.67
N ALA A 54 -20.39 -15.54 2.92
CA ALA A 54 -21.49 -14.85 3.59
C ALA A 54 -22.71 -14.68 2.66
N ILE A 55 -22.47 -14.30 1.40
CA ILE A 55 -23.52 -14.18 0.39
C ILE A 55 -24.20 -15.54 0.12
N GLU A 56 -23.42 -16.64 0.08
CA GLU A 56 -23.98 -17.99 -0.07
C GLU A 56 -24.90 -18.39 1.10
N ARG A 57 -24.54 -18.04 2.34
CA ARG A 57 -25.38 -18.33 3.52
C ARG A 57 -26.69 -17.56 3.48
N ASP A 58 -26.66 -16.25 3.26
CA ASP A 58 -27.85 -15.41 3.18
C ASP A 58 -28.85 -15.92 2.10
N GLN A 59 -28.35 -16.37 0.95
CA GLN A 59 -29.18 -16.95 -0.10
C GLN A 59 -29.77 -18.32 0.26
N SER A 60 -29.08 -19.11 1.10
CA SER A 60 -29.59 -20.38 1.58
C SER A 60 -30.70 -20.20 2.63
N ASP A 61 -30.59 -19.19 3.49
CA ASP A 61 -31.51 -18.92 4.57
C ASP A 61 -32.78 -18.17 4.12
N ALA A 62 -32.73 -17.47 2.98
CA ALA A 62 -33.86 -16.67 2.46
C ALA A 62 -35.02 -17.48 1.85
N GLY A 63 -34.99 -18.82 1.90
CA GLY A 63 -36.10 -19.69 1.42
C GLY A 63 -36.40 -19.57 -0.09
N ILE A 64 -35.49 -19.03 -0.87
CA ILE A 64 -35.61 -18.77 -2.31
C ILE A 64 -35.67 -20.10 -3.07
N SER A 65 -36.58 -20.21 -4.07
CA SER A 65 -36.73 -21.43 -4.86
C SER A 65 -35.45 -21.81 -5.61
N SER A 66 -35.26 -23.09 -5.89
CA SER A 66 -34.06 -23.60 -6.57
C SER A 66 -33.81 -22.94 -7.93
N ALA A 67 -34.87 -22.56 -8.67
CA ALA A 67 -34.76 -21.88 -9.96
C ALA A 67 -34.32 -20.40 -9.81
N GLU A 68 -34.82 -19.69 -8.81
CA GLU A 68 -34.42 -18.32 -8.51
C GLU A 68 -33.00 -18.26 -7.94
N ARG A 69 -32.58 -19.29 -7.20
CA ARG A 69 -31.19 -19.47 -6.76
C ARG A 69 -30.25 -19.67 -7.94
N GLU A 70 -30.64 -20.47 -8.94
CA GLU A 70 -29.86 -20.70 -10.14
C GLU A 70 -29.72 -19.42 -10.98
N GLN A 71 -30.81 -18.65 -11.15
CA GLN A 71 -30.79 -17.36 -11.85
C GLN A 71 -30.00 -16.28 -11.09
N SER A 72 -30.14 -16.23 -9.77
CA SER A 72 -29.36 -15.35 -8.89
C SER A 72 -27.87 -15.72 -8.88
N ARG A 73 -27.55 -17.02 -8.96
CA ARG A 73 -26.18 -17.54 -9.08
C ARG A 73 -25.51 -17.18 -10.41
N ILE A 74 -26.26 -17.16 -11.50
CA ILE A 74 -25.74 -16.75 -12.82
C ILE A 74 -25.38 -15.25 -12.83
N ASN A 75 -26.13 -14.44 -12.08
CA ASN A 75 -25.94 -12.98 -12.01
C ASN A 75 -25.05 -12.52 -10.84
N SER A 76 -24.61 -13.42 -9.99
CA SER A 76 -23.90 -13.07 -8.76
C SER A 76 -22.46 -13.59 -8.84
N PHE A 77 -21.53 -12.75 -8.35
CA PHE A 77 -20.10 -13.06 -8.17
C PHE A 77 -19.83 -14.18 -7.13
N ASN A 78 -20.74 -15.15 -7.01
CA ASN A 78 -20.92 -16.00 -5.82
C ASN A 78 -19.96 -17.18 -5.68
N ASP A 79 -18.96 -17.35 -6.54
CA ASP A 79 -18.01 -18.48 -6.46
C ASP A 79 -16.55 -18.01 -6.67
N ILE A 80 -16.21 -16.84 -6.08
CA ILE A 80 -14.86 -16.32 -6.17
C ILE A 80 -14.05 -16.91 -5.03
N VAL A 81 -13.17 -17.85 -5.32
CA VAL A 81 -12.22 -18.41 -4.35
C VAL A 81 -10.81 -18.12 -4.83
N ILE A 82 -10.10 -17.31 -4.05
CA ILE A 82 -8.69 -17.02 -4.32
C ILE A 82 -7.83 -18.06 -3.59
N ASN A 83 -6.84 -18.61 -4.28
CA ASN A 83 -5.82 -19.41 -3.63
C ASN A 83 -4.94 -18.51 -2.75
N ARG A 84 -5.37 -18.35 -1.50
CA ARG A 84 -4.81 -17.42 -0.52
C ARG A 84 -3.31 -17.65 -0.27
N PHE A 85 -2.91 -18.91 -0.17
CA PHE A 85 -1.51 -19.26 0.12
C PHE A 85 -0.60 -18.92 -1.07
N ILE A 86 -0.93 -19.46 -2.26
CA ILE A 86 -0.08 -19.28 -3.44
C ILE A 86 -0.03 -17.82 -3.88
N SER A 87 -1.18 -17.10 -3.83
CA SER A 87 -1.23 -15.67 -4.15
C SER A 87 -0.36 -14.84 -3.20
N THR A 88 -0.37 -15.17 -1.90
CA THR A 88 0.48 -14.49 -0.90
C THR A 88 1.96 -14.78 -1.14
N VAL A 89 2.33 -16.04 -1.35
CA VAL A 89 3.72 -16.44 -1.62
C VAL A 89 4.23 -15.79 -2.92
N ALA A 90 3.40 -15.74 -3.97
CA ALA A 90 3.74 -15.07 -5.22
C ALA A 90 4.08 -13.58 -5.01
N GLY A 91 3.24 -12.86 -4.27
CA GLY A 91 3.46 -11.44 -4.02
C GLY A 91 4.65 -11.14 -3.12
N VAL A 92 4.89 -11.96 -2.08
CA VAL A 92 6.10 -11.85 -1.26
C VAL A 92 7.35 -12.16 -2.08
N TYR A 93 7.29 -13.20 -2.92
CA TYR A 93 8.39 -13.51 -3.81
C TYR A 93 8.66 -12.34 -4.79
N PHE A 94 7.62 -11.75 -5.37
CA PHE A 94 7.75 -10.61 -6.27
C PHE A 94 8.44 -9.43 -5.58
N PHE A 95 8.04 -9.12 -4.34
CA PHE A 95 8.70 -8.11 -3.53
C PHE A 95 10.19 -8.40 -3.33
N LEU A 96 10.53 -9.63 -2.94
CA LEU A 96 11.92 -10.05 -2.73
C LEU A 96 12.72 -10.08 -4.04
N ALA A 97 12.10 -10.43 -5.16
CA ALA A 97 12.73 -10.42 -6.47
C ALA A 97 13.10 -9.01 -6.91
N VAL A 98 12.20 -8.02 -6.70
CA VAL A 98 12.51 -6.60 -6.95
C VAL A 98 13.62 -6.11 -6.02
N ALA A 99 13.59 -6.47 -4.74
CA ALA A 99 14.65 -6.13 -3.79
C ALA A 99 16.01 -6.70 -4.23
N ALA A 100 16.07 -7.99 -4.59
CA ALA A 100 17.28 -8.66 -5.05
C ALA A 100 17.84 -8.05 -6.35
N TYR A 101 16.94 -7.64 -7.26
CA TYR A 101 17.30 -6.92 -8.47
C TYR A 101 17.90 -5.53 -8.14
N CYS A 102 17.25 -4.75 -7.27
CA CYS A 102 17.71 -3.41 -6.86
C CYS A 102 19.06 -3.46 -6.13
N ILE A 103 19.35 -4.52 -5.37
CA ILE A 103 20.62 -4.68 -4.64
C ILE A 103 21.75 -5.22 -5.56
N GLY A 104 21.41 -5.71 -6.76
CA GLY A 104 22.40 -6.30 -7.68
C GLY A 104 22.85 -7.71 -7.29
N ILE A 105 22.06 -8.44 -6.46
CA ILE A 105 22.37 -9.84 -6.09
C ILE A 105 22.18 -10.76 -7.30
N VAL A 106 21.20 -10.43 -8.15
CA VAL A 106 20.89 -11.20 -9.36
C VAL A 106 20.80 -10.24 -10.54
N ASP A 107 21.64 -10.46 -11.52
CA ASP A 107 21.65 -9.71 -12.77
C ASP A 107 20.50 -10.15 -13.68
N GLY A 108 19.68 -9.19 -14.07
CA GLY A 108 18.70 -9.36 -15.13
C GLY A 108 17.34 -9.93 -14.72
N ILE A 109 16.53 -10.18 -15.75
CA ILE A 109 15.11 -10.53 -15.63
C ILE A 109 14.86 -11.93 -15.07
N VAL A 110 15.91 -12.75 -14.95
CA VAL A 110 15.81 -14.16 -14.53
C VAL A 110 15.20 -14.29 -13.13
N VAL A 111 15.44 -13.33 -12.24
CA VAL A 111 14.87 -13.31 -10.89
C VAL A 111 13.34 -13.28 -10.89
N PHE A 112 12.69 -12.80 -11.95
CA PHE A 112 11.24 -12.75 -12.07
C PHE A 112 10.61 -14.01 -12.66
N VAL A 113 11.41 -14.95 -13.19
CA VAL A 113 10.91 -16.18 -13.83
C VAL A 113 10.02 -17.01 -12.88
N PRO A 114 10.39 -17.27 -11.61
CA PRO A 114 9.52 -18.00 -10.69
C PRO A 114 8.18 -17.31 -10.43
N TYR A 115 8.16 -15.96 -10.39
CA TYR A 115 6.91 -15.22 -10.26
C TYR A 115 6.02 -15.42 -11.49
N ILE A 116 6.58 -15.29 -12.69
CA ILE A 116 5.83 -15.50 -13.94
C ILE A 116 5.26 -16.93 -13.99
N ILE A 117 6.06 -17.95 -13.63
CA ILE A 117 5.58 -19.34 -13.56
C ILE A 117 4.44 -19.48 -12.54
N THR A 118 4.55 -18.83 -11.38
CA THR A 118 3.49 -18.86 -10.36
C THR A 118 2.20 -18.20 -10.84
N ILE A 119 2.30 -17.07 -11.55
CA ILE A 119 1.15 -16.41 -12.18
C ILE A 119 0.51 -17.32 -13.24
N MET A 120 1.32 -17.94 -14.10
CA MET A 120 0.80 -18.93 -15.07
C MET A 120 0.09 -20.09 -14.38
N TYR A 121 0.66 -20.60 -13.29
CA TYR A 121 0.03 -21.66 -12.48
C TYR A 121 -1.33 -21.19 -11.93
N LEU A 122 -1.44 -19.96 -11.41
CA LEU A 122 -2.69 -19.40 -10.88
C LEU A 122 -3.77 -19.30 -11.98
N PHE A 123 -3.40 -18.98 -13.22
CA PHE A 123 -4.33 -19.02 -14.36
C PHE A 123 -4.76 -20.44 -14.70
N ILE A 124 -3.80 -21.37 -14.81
CA ILE A 124 -4.05 -22.76 -15.22
C ILE A 124 -4.85 -23.52 -14.15
N SER A 125 -4.60 -23.25 -12.86
CA SER A 125 -5.27 -23.95 -11.75
C SER A 125 -6.80 -23.83 -11.80
N GLU A 126 -7.33 -22.70 -12.27
CA GLU A 126 -8.77 -22.49 -12.40
C GLU A 126 -9.45 -23.46 -13.41
N LEU A 127 -8.70 -23.98 -14.39
CA LEU A 127 -9.22 -25.00 -15.31
C LEU A 127 -9.57 -26.31 -14.59
N TYR A 128 -8.83 -26.63 -13.50
CA TYR A 128 -8.98 -27.86 -12.74
C TYR A 128 -9.88 -27.70 -11.50
N LEU A 129 -9.95 -26.50 -10.91
CA LEU A 129 -10.72 -26.22 -9.69
C LEU A 129 -12.22 -26.14 -9.93
N LYS A 130 -12.66 -25.97 -11.20
CA LYS A 130 -14.08 -25.93 -11.60
C LYS A 130 -14.92 -24.90 -10.83
N HIS A 131 -14.34 -23.78 -10.45
CA HIS A 131 -15.09 -22.67 -9.86
C HIS A 131 -16.10 -22.13 -10.88
N LYS A 132 -17.27 -21.69 -10.41
CA LYS A 132 -18.33 -21.17 -11.31
C LYS A 132 -17.96 -19.82 -11.93
N GLY A 133 -17.13 -19.02 -11.26
CA GLY A 133 -16.67 -17.71 -11.68
C GLY A 133 -15.15 -17.60 -11.93
N PRO A 134 -14.53 -18.39 -12.84
CA PRO A 134 -13.07 -18.40 -13.01
C PRO A 134 -12.50 -17.03 -13.40
N ILE A 135 -13.24 -16.26 -14.23
CA ILE A 135 -12.82 -14.91 -14.64
C ILE A 135 -12.74 -13.98 -13.41
N ALA A 136 -13.72 -14.06 -12.51
CA ALA A 136 -13.70 -13.27 -11.29
C ALA A 136 -12.59 -13.73 -10.33
N CYS A 137 -12.31 -15.02 -10.21
CA CYS A 137 -11.17 -15.56 -9.46
C CYS A 137 -9.85 -15.01 -9.99
N TRP A 138 -9.64 -15.01 -11.29
CA TRP A 138 -8.47 -14.39 -11.93
C TRP A 138 -8.41 -12.89 -11.66
N ALA A 139 -9.52 -12.16 -11.86
CA ALA A 139 -9.57 -10.72 -11.68
C ALA A 139 -9.18 -10.30 -10.25
N TYR A 140 -9.76 -10.94 -9.24
CA TYR A 140 -9.44 -10.60 -7.85
C TYR A 140 -8.04 -11.07 -7.44
N THR A 141 -7.56 -12.20 -7.96
CA THR A 141 -6.19 -12.64 -7.73
C THR A 141 -5.20 -11.64 -8.32
N MET A 142 -5.40 -11.23 -9.58
CA MET A 142 -4.54 -10.24 -10.23
C MET A 142 -4.67 -8.86 -9.59
N LEU A 143 -5.88 -8.46 -9.15
CA LEU A 143 -6.06 -7.23 -8.40
C LEU A 143 -5.20 -7.22 -7.13
N GLY A 144 -5.14 -8.33 -6.38
CA GLY A 144 -4.24 -8.45 -5.22
C GLY A 144 -2.76 -8.25 -5.59
N GLN A 145 -2.31 -8.87 -6.68
CA GLN A 145 -0.93 -8.73 -7.15
C GLN A 145 -0.62 -7.28 -7.61
N MET A 146 -1.52 -6.67 -8.40
CA MET A 146 -1.32 -5.32 -8.95
C MET A 146 -1.57 -4.20 -7.95
N TYR A 147 -2.50 -4.38 -7.03
CA TYR A 147 -2.89 -3.34 -6.07
C TYR A 147 -2.08 -3.37 -4.77
N ILE A 148 -1.53 -4.55 -4.39
CA ILE A 148 -0.80 -4.73 -3.13
C ILE A 148 0.66 -5.11 -3.37
N ALA A 149 0.92 -6.23 -4.08
CA ALA A 149 2.28 -6.72 -4.24
C ALA A 149 3.15 -5.76 -5.06
N LEU A 150 2.63 -5.25 -6.19
CA LEU A 150 3.36 -4.32 -7.05
C LEU A 150 3.73 -3.01 -6.32
N PRO A 151 2.80 -2.26 -5.67
CA PRO A 151 3.16 -1.06 -4.93
C PRO A 151 4.23 -1.29 -3.87
N PHE A 152 4.08 -2.32 -3.03
CA PHE A 152 5.09 -2.62 -2.03
C PHE A 152 6.43 -3.05 -2.64
N SER A 153 6.42 -3.73 -3.79
CA SER A 153 7.66 -4.07 -4.49
C SER A 153 8.38 -2.83 -5.01
N LEU A 154 7.62 -1.85 -5.51
CA LEU A 154 8.18 -0.59 -6.04
C LEU A 154 8.85 0.27 -4.97
N ILE A 155 8.57 0.08 -3.67
CA ILE A 155 9.24 0.84 -2.61
C ILE A 155 10.76 0.55 -2.57
N ASN A 156 11.19 -0.61 -3.08
CA ASN A 156 12.62 -0.93 -3.18
C ASN A 156 13.35 0.03 -4.12
N LEU A 157 12.67 0.54 -5.16
CA LEU A 157 13.24 1.53 -6.08
C LEU A 157 13.45 2.91 -5.41
N LEU A 158 12.77 3.18 -4.30
CA LEU A 158 13.01 4.37 -3.47
C LEU A 158 14.15 4.13 -2.48
N ALA A 159 14.32 2.89 -2.04
CA ALA A 159 15.26 2.52 -0.98
C ALA A 159 16.67 2.20 -1.48
N PHE A 160 16.82 1.73 -2.71
CA PHE A 160 18.10 1.33 -3.27
C PHE A 160 18.42 2.16 -4.51
N ASN A 161 19.57 2.84 -4.48
CA ASN A 161 20.08 3.64 -5.58
C ASN A 161 21.42 3.08 -6.02
N GLU A 162 21.66 3.02 -7.33
CA GLU A 162 22.94 2.62 -7.90
C GLU A 162 23.77 3.88 -8.15
N ASP A 163 24.89 4.01 -7.46
CA ASP A 163 25.88 5.07 -7.63
C ASP A 163 27.14 4.52 -8.27
N ALA A 164 28.08 5.40 -8.64
CA ALA A 164 29.37 5.01 -9.23
C ALA A 164 30.21 4.06 -8.34
N ILE A 165 29.92 3.97 -7.06
CA ILE A 165 30.60 3.12 -6.05
C ILE A 165 29.88 1.78 -5.84
N GLY A 166 28.64 1.66 -6.32
CA GLY A 166 27.77 0.49 -6.13
C GLY A 166 26.38 0.84 -5.59
N VAL A 167 25.64 -0.16 -5.16
CA VAL A 167 24.28 0.03 -4.63
C VAL A 167 24.32 0.55 -3.19
N THR A 168 23.66 1.67 -2.96
CA THR A 168 23.53 2.31 -1.65
C THR A 168 22.10 2.22 -1.13
N TYR A 169 21.93 2.02 0.18
CA TYR A 169 20.63 2.02 0.85
C TYR A 169 20.27 3.42 1.32
N ASN A 170 19.18 3.95 0.77
CA ASN A 170 18.61 5.24 1.15
C ASN A 170 17.33 5.03 1.97
N TRP A 171 17.40 5.20 3.28
CA TRP A 171 16.24 5.10 4.16
C TRP A 171 15.35 6.35 4.14
N LEU A 172 15.89 7.52 3.71
CA LEU A 172 15.20 8.80 3.80
C LEU A 172 13.99 8.85 2.86
N LEU A 173 14.10 8.40 1.61
CA LEU A 173 13.02 8.45 0.62
C LEU A 173 11.81 7.59 1.06
N PRO A 174 11.96 6.29 1.38
CA PRO A 174 10.83 5.51 1.88
C PRO A 174 10.27 6.04 3.21
N LEU A 175 11.11 6.53 4.13
CA LEU A 175 10.63 7.11 5.38
C LEU A 175 9.86 8.42 5.15
N SER A 176 10.35 9.30 4.29
CA SER A 176 9.69 10.58 3.99
C SER A 176 8.29 10.37 3.39
N LEU A 177 8.11 9.34 2.54
CA LEU A 177 6.81 8.98 2.00
C LEU A 177 5.80 8.69 3.14
N PHE A 178 6.17 7.89 4.14
CA PHE A 178 5.29 7.61 5.27
C PHE A 178 5.08 8.84 6.16
N ILE A 179 6.11 9.66 6.39
CA ILE A 179 5.97 10.92 7.11
C ILE A 179 4.96 11.83 6.41
N PHE A 180 5.02 11.93 5.08
CA PHE A 180 4.08 12.73 4.30
C PHE A 180 2.65 12.19 4.39
N LEU A 181 2.46 10.87 4.32
CA LEU A 181 1.14 10.26 4.50
C LEU A 181 0.56 10.53 5.89
N TRP A 182 1.34 10.30 6.96
CA TRP A 182 0.91 10.57 8.33
C TRP A 182 0.64 12.05 8.59
N ALA A 183 1.46 12.94 8.02
CA ALA A 183 1.24 14.38 8.09
C ALA A 183 -0.02 14.81 7.35
N ASN A 184 -0.26 14.24 6.15
CA ASN A 184 -1.47 14.49 5.38
C ASN A 184 -2.72 14.12 6.18
N ASP A 185 -2.75 12.91 6.76
CA ASP A 185 -3.88 12.45 7.56
C ASP A 185 -4.10 13.32 8.81
N THR A 186 -3.01 13.69 9.50
CA THR A 186 -3.06 14.54 10.68
C THR A 186 -3.57 15.94 10.33
N GLY A 187 -3.01 16.56 9.29
CA GLY A 187 -3.43 17.90 8.83
C GLY A 187 -4.85 17.89 8.32
N ALA A 188 -5.23 16.86 7.56
CA ALA A 188 -6.59 16.69 7.06
C ALA A 188 -7.61 16.51 8.20
N TYR A 189 -7.25 15.75 9.24
CA TYR A 189 -8.09 15.59 10.42
C TYR A 189 -8.22 16.93 11.21
N CYS A 190 -7.12 17.58 11.51
CA CYS A 190 -7.13 18.85 12.28
C CYS A 190 -7.95 19.93 11.59
N VAL A 191 -7.65 20.22 10.32
CA VAL A 191 -8.32 21.26 9.56
C VAL A 191 -9.76 20.86 9.19
N GLY A 192 -9.95 19.60 8.76
CA GLY A 192 -11.25 19.07 8.37
C GLY A 192 -12.26 18.99 9.52
N SER A 193 -11.80 18.75 10.76
CA SER A 193 -12.66 18.73 11.94
C SER A 193 -13.13 20.14 12.36
N LEU A 194 -12.30 21.17 12.12
CA LEU A 194 -12.58 22.54 12.50
C LEU A 194 -13.31 23.34 11.40
N LEU A 195 -12.89 23.18 10.16
CA LEU A 195 -13.29 24.00 9.02
C LEU A 195 -14.02 23.23 7.91
N GLY A 196 -14.13 21.90 7.99
CA GLY A 196 -14.65 21.05 6.92
C GLY A 196 -16.14 21.25 6.63
N LYS A 197 -16.44 21.97 5.56
CA LYS A 197 -17.83 22.28 5.08
C LYS A 197 -18.15 21.49 3.81
N HIS A 198 -17.22 21.42 2.87
CA HIS A 198 -17.44 20.80 1.56
C HIS A 198 -16.91 19.37 1.56
N ARG A 199 -17.81 18.39 1.39
CA ARG A 199 -17.45 16.98 1.37
C ARG A 199 -16.70 16.61 0.10
N LEU A 200 -15.58 15.83 0.23
CA LEU A 200 -14.75 15.44 -0.90
C LEU A 200 -15.44 14.34 -1.73
N PHE A 201 -15.85 13.23 -1.07
CA PHE A 201 -16.51 12.07 -1.71
C PHE A 201 -17.59 11.49 -0.79
N PRO A 202 -18.83 12.07 -0.76
CA PRO A 202 -19.88 11.67 0.16
C PRO A 202 -20.26 10.17 0.09
N ARG A 203 -20.25 9.59 -1.12
CA ARG A 203 -20.65 8.21 -1.37
C ARG A 203 -19.69 7.20 -0.76
N VAL A 204 -18.39 7.47 -0.75
CA VAL A 204 -17.34 6.53 -0.36
C VAL A 204 -16.83 6.83 1.05
N SER A 205 -16.49 8.09 1.31
CA SER A 205 -15.94 8.57 2.58
C SER A 205 -16.64 9.89 3.00
N PRO A 206 -17.78 9.82 3.70
CA PRO A 206 -18.60 10.99 4.02
C PRO A 206 -17.95 11.95 5.03
N LYS A 207 -16.86 11.58 5.66
CA LYS A 207 -16.14 12.41 6.64
C LYS A 207 -15.05 13.27 6.02
N LYS A 208 -14.51 12.91 4.84
CA LYS A 208 -13.46 13.68 4.18
C LYS A 208 -14.02 14.98 3.58
N SER A 209 -13.27 16.09 3.74
CA SER A 209 -13.62 17.41 3.21
C SER A 209 -12.47 17.99 2.38
N TRP A 210 -12.80 18.90 1.46
CA TRP A 210 -11.82 19.64 0.66
C TRP A 210 -10.91 20.50 1.53
N GLU A 211 -11.46 21.18 2.53
CA GLU A 211 -10.70 22.01 3.47
C GLU A 211 -9.69 21.16 4.26
N GLY A 212 -10.12 19.95 4.67
CA GLY A 212 -9.22 19.01 5.31
C GLY A 212 -8.08 18.61 4.39
N SER A 213 -8.36 18.22 3.14
CA SER A 213 -7.33 17.82 2.17
C SER A 213 -6.33 18.95 1.88
N ILE A 214 -6.80 20.22 1.80
CA ILE A 214 -5.93 21.39 1.64
C ILE A 214 -5.05 21.56 2.89
N GLY A 215 -5.62 21.41 4.10
CA GLY A 215 -4.87 21.49 5.36
C GLY A 215 -3.78 20.43 5.45
N GLY A 216 -4.08 19.19 5.03
CA GLY A 216 -3.08 18.12 4.91
C GLY A 216 -1.96 18.47 3.92
N ALA A 217 -2.33 18.97 2.74
CA ALA A 217 -1.39 19.38 1.70
C ALA A 217 -0.43 20.48 2.21
N VAL A 218 -0.94 21.52 2.87
CA VAL A 218 -0.11 22.60 3.43
C VAL A 218 0.90 22.04 4.44
N LEU A 219 0.46 21.17 5.36
CA LEU A 219 1.35 20.57 6.35
C LEU A 219 2.44 19.71 5.69
N VAL A 220 2.09 18.92 4.69
CA VAL A 220 3.07 18.09 3.96
C VAL A 220 4.07 18.95 3.21
N LEU A 221 3.64 20.02 2.52
CA LEU A 221 4.55 20.90 1.79
C LEU A 221 5.52 21.62 2.73
N LEU A 222 5.09 21.99 3.93
CA LEU A 222 5.98 22.55 4.95
C LEU A 222 7.03 21.52 5.41
N ILE A 223 6.63 20.28 5.66
CA ILE A 223 7.55 19.20 6.05
C ILE A 223 8.50 18.87 4.90
N ALA A 224 8.02 18.80 3.66
CA ALA A 224 8.83 18.55 2.48
C ALA A 224 9.87 19.65 2.26
N TYR A 225 9.48 20.92 2.44
CA TYR A 225 10.41 22.05 2.43
C TYR A 225 11.50 21.91 3.51
N LEU A 226 11.12 21.56 4.74
CA LEU A 226 12.07 21.37 5.84
C LEU A 226 13.05 20.21 5.58
N ILE A 227 12.55 19.07 5.09
CA ILE A 227 13.40 17.94 4.70
C ILE A 227 14.38 18.35 3.60
N GLY A 228 13.90 19.00 2.55
CA GLY A 228 14.72 19.49 1.44
C GLY A 228 15.76 20.52 1.89
N TYR A 229 15.38 21.44 2.79
CA TYR A 229 16.29 22.43 3.37
C TYR A 229 17.41 21.77 4.19
N ILE A 230 17.06 20.85 5.10
CA ILE A 230 18.03 20.12 5.93
C ILE A 230 18.94 19.26 5.04
N ASN A 231 18.38 18.55 4.06
CA ASN A 231 19.15 17.73 3.13
C ASN A 231 20.19 18.57 2.36
N ASN A 232 19.79 19.73 1.82
CA ASN A 232 20.73 20.61 1.09
C ASN A 232 21.82 21.20 1.99
N MET A 233 21.51 21.54 3.25
CA MET A 233 22.50 22.02 4.21
C MET A 233 23.56 20.97 4.52
N THR A 234 23.16 19.69 4.64
CA THR A 234 24.10 18.60 4.93
C THR A 234 24.98 18.24 3.73
N VAL A 235 24.51 18.46 2.51
CA VAL A 235 25.30 18.26 1.27
C VAL A 235 26.38 19.33 1.09
N LEU A 236 26.14 20.58 1.53
CA LEU A 236 27.10 21.67 1.45
C LEU A 236 28.30 21.50 2.39
N ASP A 237 28.17 20.72 3.46
CA ASP A 237 29.26 20.39 4.40
C ASP A 237 30.05 19.13 4.00
N ALA A 238 30.02 18.73 2.74
CA ALA A 238 30.53 17.46 2.19
C ALA A 238 32.04 17.22 2.31
N ASP A 239 32.82 18.11 2.94
CA ASP A 239 34.22 17.84 3.30
C ASP A 239 34.37 16.86 4.49
N LYS A 240 33.25 16.46 5.14
CA LYS A 240 33.27 15.63 6.37
C LYS A 240 32.16 14.59 6.41
N GLN A 241 32.33 13.48 5.74
CA GLN A 241 31.48 12.28 5.80
C GLN A 241 30.49 12.14 4.61
N PRO A 242 30.20 10.89 4.19
CA PRO A 242 29.15 10.65 3.22
C PRO A 242 27.85 11.24 3.77
N ALA A 243 27.19 12.06 2.96
CA ALA A 243 25.97 12.75 3.33
C ALA A 243 24.99 11.77 4.02
N LEU A 244 24.50 12.18 5.19
CA LEU A 244 23.49 11.41 5.95
C LEU A 244 22.28 11.05 5.06
N PHE A 245 22.17 11.72 3.92
CA PHE A 245 21.09 11.65 2.95
C PHE A 245 21.66 11.59 1.53
N SER A 246 21.74 10.42 0.92
CA SER A 246 22.27 10.27 -0.46
C SER A 246 21.30 10.71 -1.58
N ALA A 247 20.14 11.27 -1.24
CA ALA A 247 19.21 11.81 -2.24
C ALA A 247 19.59 13.25 -2.60
N THR A 248 20.01 13.49 -3.83
CA THR A 248 20.41 14.80 -4.37
C THR A 248 19.23 15.70 -4.76
N LEU A 249 18.04 15.46 -4.24
CA LEU A 249 16.83 16.21 -4.57
C LEU A 249 16.92 17.67 -4.09
N SER A 250 16.61 18.60 -4.97
CA SER A 250 16.43 20.02 -4.63
C SER A 250 15.20 20.23 -3.74
N ILE A 251 15.10 21.39 -3.09
CA ILE A 251 13.93 21.74 -2.26
C ILE A 251 12.62 21.66 -3.07
N ILE A 252 12.64 22.08 -4.34
CA ILE A 252 11.48 22.06 -5.22
C ILE A 252 11.06 20.62 -5.53
N GLU A 253 12.01 19.72 -5.75
CA GLU A 253 11.74 18.30 -6.00
C GLU A 253 11.19 17.60 -4.76
N TRP A 254 11.68 17.93 -3.56
CA TRP A 254 11.09 17.47 -2.32
C TRP A 254 9.65 17.93 -2.14
N MET A 255 9.36 19.21 -2.45
CA MET A 255 7.99 19.73 -2.40
C MET A 255 7.10 19.07 -3.45
N GLY A 256 7.63 18.81 -4.66
CA GLY A 256 6.93 18.06 -5.70
C GLY A 256 6.60 16.63 -5.27
N LEU A 257 7.55 15.92 -4.65
CA LEU A 257 7.32 14.61 -4.07
C LEU A 257 6.21 14.64 -3.01
N GLY A 258 6.26 15.62 -2.09
CA GLY A 258 5.23 15.83 -1.09
C GLY A 258 3.84 16.05 -1.73
N ALA A 259 3.74 16.88 -2.75
CA ALA A 259 2.50 17.14 -3.48
C ALA A 259 1.94 15.87 -4.14
N VAL A 260 2.79 15.07 -4.79
CA VAL A 260 2.42 13.77 -5.40
C VAL A 260 1.90 12.81 -4.34
N VAL A 261 2.60 12.68 -3.20
CA VAL A 261 2.18 11.80 -2.11
C VAL A 261 0.84 12.22 -1.50
N VAL A 262 0.57 13.53 -1.36
CA VAL A 262 -0.73 14.04 -0.87
C VAL A 262 -1.87 13.64 -1.80
N VAL A 263 -1.71 13.89 -3.10
CA VAL A 263 -2.75 13.60 -4.09
C VAL A 263 -3.04 12.11 -4.15
N PHE A 264 -2.01 11.31 -4.40
CA PHE A 264 -2.18 9.86 -4.57
C PHE A 264 -2.44 9.12 -3.26
N GLY A 265 -1.95 9.62 -2.12
CA GLY A 265 -2.31 9.10 -0.81
C GLY A 265 -3.79 9.32 -0.48
N THR A 266 -4.31 10.52 -0.76
CA THR A 266 -5.74 10.81 -0.58
C THR A 266 -6.61 9.93 -1.47
N TRP A 267 -6.22 9.70 -2.73
CA TRP A 267 -6.93 8.82 -3.65
C TRP A 267 -6.78 7.34 -3.27
N GLY A 268 -5.62 6.93 -2.73
CA GLY A 268 -5.39 5.56 -2.25
C GLY A 268 -6.41 5.14 -1.19
N ASP A 269 -6.57 5.95 -0.13
CA ASP A 269 -7.59 5.73 0.89
C ASP A 269 -9.03 5.71 0.31
N LEU A 270 -9.34 6.60 -0.67
CA LEU A 270 -10.64 6.57 -1.32
C LEU A 270 -10.88 5.29 -2.13
N VAL A 271 -9.87 4.81 -2.84
CA VAL A 271 -9.94 3.54 -3.61
C VAL A 271 -10.13 2.36 -2.68
N GLU A 272 -9.38 2.28 -1.59
CA GLU A 272 -9.52 1.23 -0.57
C GLU A 272 -10.89 1.31 0.12
N SER A 273 -11.32 2.51 0.46
CA SER A 273 -12.66 2.75 1.01
C SER A 273 -13.75 2.27 0.03
N LEU A 274 -13.61 2.53 -1.28
CA LEU A 274 -14.55 2.04 -2.29
C LEU A 274 -14.55 0.51 -2.33
N LEU A 275 -13.40 -0.13 -2.31
CA LEU A 275 -13.27 -1.59 -2.25
C LEU A 275 -14.03 -2.15 -1.04
N LYS A 276 -13.82 -1.60 0.16
CA LYS A 276 -14.52 -2.02 1.38
C LYS A 276 -16.05 -1.86 1.26
N ARG A 277 -16.54 -0.73 0.72
CA ARG A 277 -17.98 -0.52 0.52
C ARG A 277 -18.56 -1.50 -0.47
N THR A 278 -17.85 -1.80 -1.56
CA THR A 278 -18.28 -2.80 -2.55
C THR A 278 -18.40 -4.20 -1.93
N LEU A 279 -17.49 -4.53 -1.01
CA LEU A 279 -17.52 -5.80 -0.26
C LEU A 279 -18.50 -5.79 0.93
N GLY A 280 -19.22 -4.69 1.18
CA GLY A 280 -20.17 -4.57 2.30
C GLY A 280 -19.52 -4.49 3.69
N ILE A 281 -18.21 -4.20 3.76
CA ILE A 281 -17.45 -4.13 5.01
C ILE A 281 -17.00 -2.70 5.30
N LYS A 282 -16.56 -2.48 6.54
CA LYS A 282 -15.99 -1.18 6.97
C LYS A 282 -14.49 -1.27 7.22
N ASP A 283 -14.05 -2.30 7.90
CA ASP A 283 -12.65 -2.52 8.26
C ASP A 283 -12.16 -3.81 7.59
N SER A 284 -10.93 -3.82 7.07
CA SER A 284 -10.38 -4.96 6.31
C SER A 284 -10.06 -6.17 7.19
N GLY A 285 -9.80 -5.96 8.48
CA GLY A 285 -9.46 -7.01 9.43
C GLY A 285 -9.37 -6.52 10.87
N ASN A 286 -8.86 -7.40 11.74
CA ASN A 286 -8.65 -7.13 13.16
C ASN A 286 -7.23 -7.52 13.61
N ILE A 287 -6.27 -7.50 12.70
CA ILE A 287 -4.88 -7.93 12.99
C ILE A 287 -4.25 -6.98 14.02
N ILE A 288 -4.51 -5.67 13.90
CA ILE A 288 -4.01 -4.69 14.86
C ILE A 288 -5.14 -4.31 15.82
N PRO A 289 -5.03 -4.66 17.12
CA PRO A 289 -6.08 -4.38 18.10
C PRO A 289 -6.44 -2.89 18.16
N GLY A 290 -7.70 -2.58 17.87
CA GLY A 290 -8.23 -1.21 17.87
C GLY A 290 -7.89 -0.35 16.66
N HIS A 291 -7.15 -0.88 15.66
CA HIS A 291 -6.72 -0.17 14.46
C HIS A 291 -7.16 -0.81 13.13
N GLY A 292 -7.91 -1.91 13.15
CA GLY A 292 -8.37 -2.59 11.95
C GLY A 292 -7.35 -3.57 11.37
N GLY A 293 -7.39 -3.75 10.07
CA GLY A 293 -6.52 -4.65 9.35
C GLY A 293 -5.21 -4.02 8.87
N MET A 294 -4.40 -4.86 8.26
CA MET A 294 -3.14 -4.44 7.64
C MET A 294 -3.39 -3.59 6.39
N LEU A 295 -4.38 -3.95 5.58
CA LEU A 295 -4.79 -3.20 4.40
C LEU A 295 -5.24 -1.78 4.78
N ASP A 296 -6.02 -1.62 5.90
CA ASP A 296 -6.46 -0.32 6.43
C ASP A 296 -5.28 0.59 6.87
N ARG A 297 -4.10 0.05 7.11
CA ARG A 297 -2.91 0.83 7.53
C ARG A 297 -2.05 1.32 6.38
N PHE A 298 -2.17 0.70 5.23
CA PHE A 298 -1.37 0.99 4.05
C PHE A 298 -2.21 1.46 2.85
N ASP A 299 -3.50 1.70 3.04
CA ASP A 299 -4.46 2.14 2.02
C ASP A 299 -3.95 3.31 1.16
N SER A 300 -3.49 4.38 1.82
CA SER A 300 -2.92 5.56 1.17
C SER A 300 -1.60 5.25 0.47
N SER A 301 -0.78 4.36 1.03
CA SER A 301 0.54 4.04 0.50
C SER A 301 0.50 3.25 -0.81
N LEU A 302 -0.55 2.45 -1.03
CA LEU A 302 -0.69 1.59 -2.22
C LEU A 302 -0.74 2.38 -3.54
N LEU A 303 -1.22 3.61 -3.54
CA LEU A 303 -1.15 4.50 -4.70
C LEU A 303 -0.03 5.54 -4.59
N ALA A 304 0.34 5.96 -3.38
CA ALA A 304 1.39 6.94 -3.18
C ALA A 304 2.78 6.40 -3.56
N ILE A 305 3.09 5.12 -3.26
CA ILE A 305 4.39 4.52 -3.61
C ILE A 305 4.63 4.51 -5.13
N PRO A 306 3.74 3.92 -5.97
CA PRO A 306 3.92 3.96 -7.42
C PRO A 306 4.03 5.38 -7.98
N ALA A 307 3.20 6.31 -7.48
CA ALA A 307 3.22 7.70 -7.92
C ALA A 307 4.55 8.40 -7.57
N ALA A 308 5.07 8.16 -6.36
CA ALA A 308 6.37 8.68 -5.94
C ALA A 308 7.51 8.15 -6.81
N VAL A 309 7.49 6.83 -7.13
CA VAL A 309 8.46 6.22 -8.04
C VAL A 309 8.39 6.87 -9.42
N VAL A 310 7.19 6.95 -10.01
CA VAL A 310 7.02 7.60 -11.33
C VAL A 310 7.52 9.05 -11.31
N TYR A 311 7.19 9.82 -10.27
CA TYR A 311 7.65 11.20 -10.14
C TYR A 311 9.18 11.29 -10.11
N LEU A 312 9.85 10.50 -9.25
CA LEU A 312 11.31 10.55 -9.10
C LEU A 312 12.03 10.10 -10.36
N TYR A 313 11.55 9.03 -11.04
CA TYR A 313 12.14 8.61 -12.31
C TYR A 313 11.89 9.62 -13.42
N THR A 314 10.77 10.35 -13.41
CA THR A 314 10.50 11.40 -14.41
C THR A 314 11.46 12.58 -14.26
N ILE A 315 11.72 13.04 -13.03
CA ILE A 315 12.66 14.15 -12.82
C ILE A 315 14.12 13.74 -13.03
N ALA A 316 14.48 12.47 -12.80
CA ALA A 316 15.81 11.95 -13.08
C ALA A 316 16.12 11.81 -14.58
N MET A 317 15.10 11.83 -15.45
CA MET A 317 15.24 11.78 -16.91
C MET A 317 15.36 13.16 -17.56
N VAL A 318 15.10 14.24 -16.81
CA VAL A 318 15.19 15.65 -17.26
C VAL A 318 16.47 16.27 -16.76
#